data_768d93d15d628d22fa5499e74a352e85
#
_entry.id   768d93d15d628d22fa5499e74a352e85
#
_cell.length_a   1.000
_cell.length_b   1.000
_cell.length_c   1.000
_cell.angle_alpha   90.00
_cell.angle_beta   90.00
_cell.angle_gamma   90.00
#
_symmetry.space_group_name_H-M   'P 1'
#
loop_
_entity.id
_entity.type
_entity.pdbx_description
1 polymer ?
#
loop_
_entity_poly.entity_id
_entity_poly.type
_entity_poly.pdbx_seq_one_letter_code
_entity_poly.pdbx_strand_id
1 'polypeptide(L)'
;MKAIELIFLPGCPYCVKAKQAVKELQAESESYAGLPLKWINEQEETGYADAHDYYYVPTVYWNDRKFFEAAPGDSLEKIKAGIRTAFDAAVESAGR
;
A
#
# COMPACT_ATOMS: atom_id res chain seq x y z
N MET A 1 11.36 -7.95 -9.59
CA MET A 1 10.07 -8.00 -8.86
C MET A 1 9.32 -6.67 -9.03
N LYS A 2 8.04 -6.74 -9.26
CA LYS A 2 7.21 -5.54 -9.37
C LYS A 2 7.06 -4.87 -8.00
N ALA A 3 7.08 -3.56 -7.98
CA ALA A 3 6.92 -2.79 -6.74
C ALA A 3 5.46 -2.85 -6.26
N ILE A 4 5.29 -2.82 -4.95
CA ILE A 4 3.99 -2.60 -4.33
C ILE A 4 3.72 -1.11 -4.43
N GLU A 5 2.59 -0.74 -5.00
CA GLU A 5 2.22 0.64 -5.26
C GLU A 5 1.21 1.11 -4.21
N LEU A 6 1.57 2.17 -3.51
CA LEU A 6 0.75 2.73 -2.43
C LEU A 6 0.34 4.15 -2.82
N ILE A 7 -0.94 4.31 -3.12
CA ILE A 7 -1.50 5.59 -3.55
C ILE A 7 -1.90 6.40 -2.32
N PHE A 8 -1.48 7.66 -2.27
CA PHE A 8 -1.73 8.51 -1.10
C PHE A 8 -2.00 9.96 -1.49
N LEU A 9 -2.49 10.73 -0.50
CA LEU A 9 -2.61 12.19 -0.57
C LEU A 9 -1.83 12.80 0.59
N PRO A 10 -1.06 13.86 0.36
CA PRO A 10 -0.40 14.58 1.44
C PRO A 10 -1.43 15.12 2.45
N GLY A 11 -1.13 14.99 3.74
CA GLY A 11 -2.01 15.50 4.79
C GLY A 11 -3.20 14.62 5.14
N CYS A 12 -3.38 13.49 4.47
CA CYS A 12 -4.46 12.56 4.79
C CYS A 12 -4.14 11.75 6.05
N PRO A 13 -4.99 11.79 7.10
CA PRO A 13 -4.73 11.03 8.32
C PRO A 13 -4.60 9.52 8.10
N TYR A 14 -5.38 8.96 7.20
CA TYR A 14 -5.30 7.54 6.87
C TYR A 14 -4.01 7.18 6.14
N CYS A 15 -3.46 8.12 5.37
CA CYS A 15 -2.18 7.93 4.69
C CYS A 15 -1.03 7.97 5.70
N VAL A 16 -1.14 8.78 6.75
CA VAL A 16 -0.17 8.76 7.87
C VAL A 16 -0.17 7.38 8.53
N LYS A 17 -1.35 6.82 8.77
CA LYS A 17 -1.49 5.46 9.31
C LYS A 17 -0.89 4.42 8.38
N ALA A 18 -1.04 4.58 7.07
CA ALA A 18 -0.46 3.67 6.09
C ALA A 18 1.06 3.68 6.15
N LYS A 19 1.68 4.86 6.27
CA LYS A 19 3.13 4.96 6.40
C LYS A 19 3.63 4.31 7.68
N GLN A 20 2.92 4.51 8.79
CA GLN A 20 3.25 3.86 10.05
C GLN A 20 3.11 2.34 9.93
N ALA A 21 2.04 1.87 9.30
CA ALA A 21 1.81 0.44 9.09
C ALA A 21 2.94 -0.19 8.28
N VAL A 22 3.38 0.46 7.21
CA VAL A 22 4.49 -0.03 6.39
C VAL A 22 5.77 -0.15 7.22
N LYS A 23 6.09 0.87 8.03
CA LYS A 23 7.28 0.82 8.89
C LYS A 23 7.20 -0.35 9.87
N GLU A 24 6.04 -0.59 10.46
CA GLU A 24 5.84 -1.69 11.40
C GLU A 24 6.01 -3.05 10.71
N LEU A 25 5.44 -3.19 9.52
CA LEU A 25 5.59 -4.43 8.75
C LEU A 25 7.04 -4.70 8.38
N GLN A 26 7.76 -3.68 7.94
CA GLN A 26 9.18 -3.82 7.61
C GLN A 26 10.01 -4.21 8.83
N ALA A 27 9.62 -3.74 10.01
CA ALA A 27 10.31 -4.09 11.26
C ALA A 27 9.98 -5.52 11.71
N GLU A 28 8.84 -6.06 11.32
CA GLU A 28 8.41 -7.42 11.69
C GLU A 28 9.17 -8.51 10.93
N SER A 29 9.61 -8.23 9.70
CA SER A 29 10.14 -9.28 8.84
C SER A 29 11.14 -8.71 7.83
N GLU A 30 12.27 -9.38 7.70
CA GLU A 30 13.27 -9.06 6.67
C GLU A 30 12.69 -9.25 5.26
N SER A 31 11.82 -10.24 5.09
CA SER A 31 11.14 -10.45 3.81
C SER A 31 10.30 -9.24 3.41
N TYR A 32 9.61 -8.64 4.37
CA TYR A 32 8.85 -7.42 4.12
C TYR A 32 9.76 -6.22 3.84
N ALA A 33 10.83 -6.10 4.61
CA ALA A 33 11.77 -4.97 4.46
C ALA A 33 12.45 -4.95 3.09
N GLY A 34 12.62 -6.12 2.47
CA GLY A 34 13.26 -6.24 1.17
C GLY A 34 12.34 -6.00 -0.03
N LEU A 35 11.04 -5.83 0.19
CA LEU A 35 10.10 -5.63 -0.90
C LEU A 35 10.23 -4.24 -1.52
N PRO A 36 10.23 -4.13 -2.86
CA PRO A 36 10.24 -2.81 -3.50
C PRO A 36 8.89 -2.12 -3.32
N LEU A 37 8.91 -0.87 -2.91
CA LEU A 37 7.72 -0.06 -2.69
C LEU A 37 7.76 1.18 -3.56
N LYS A 38 6.60 1.60 -4.05
CA LYS A 38 6.45 2.86 -4.76
C LYS A 38 5.29 3.63 -4.17
N TRP A 39 5.58 4.76 -3.54
CA TRP A 39 4.56 5.68 -3.04
C TRP A 39 4.12 6.59 -4.17
N ILE A 40 2.81 6.64 -4.43
CA ILE A 40 2.25 7.40 -5.53
C ILE A 40 1.37 8.51 -4.98
N ASN A 41 1.83 9.75 -5.16
CA ASN A 41 1.05 10.94 -4.82
C ASN A 41 0.06 11.19 -5.95
N GLU A 42 -1.25 10.99 -5.69
CA GLU A 42 -2.25 11.11 -6.74
C GLU A 42 -2.41 12.53 -7.29
N GLN A 43 -1.96 13.53 -6.54
CA GLN A 43 -1.97 14.91 -7.02
C GLN A 43 -0.89 15.19 -8.06
N GLU A 44 0.21 14.44 -8.01
CA GLU A 44 1.34 14.59 -8.93
C GLU A 44 1.24 13.61 -10.09
N GLU A 45 0.77 12.39 -9.83
CA GLU A 45 0.69 11.33 -10.83
C GLU A 45 -0.77 11.09 -11.25
N THR A 46 -1.40 12.12 -11.83
CA THR A 46 -2.80 12.07 -12.21
C THR A 46 -3.12 11.00 -13.25
N GLY A 47 -2.20 10.75 -14.18
CA GLY A 47 -2.37 9.69 -15.17
C GLY A 47 -2.46 8.30 -14.53
N TYR A 48 -1.67 8.06 -13.48
CA TYR A 48 -1.76 6.81 -12.72
C TYR A 48 -3.11 6.71 -12.01
N ALA A 49 -3.51 7.80 -11.32
CA ALA A 49 -4.77 7.83 -10.59
C ALA A 49 -5.97 7.58 -11.50
N ASP A 50 -5.99 8.21 -12.68
CA ASP A 50 -7.07 8.06 -13.65
C ASP A 50 -7.14 6.64 -14.24
N ALA A 51 -6.00 5.94 -14.30
CA ALA A 51 -5.92 4.59 -14.85
C ALA A 51 -6.28 3.50 -13.84
N HIS A 52 -6.44 3.84 -12.56
CA HIS A 52 -6.70 2.88 -11.49
C HIS A 52 -8.05 3.13 -10.84
N ASP A 53 -8.75 2.06 -10.48
CA ASP A 53 -10.09 2.13 -9.92
C ASP A 53 -10.02 2.16 -8.38
N TYR A 54 -10.28 3.33 -7.80
CA TYR A 54 -10.38 3.50 -6.36
C TYR A 54 -11.10 4.81 -6.03
N TYR A 55 -11.67 4.88 -4.82
CA TYR A 55 -12.34 6.08 -4.32
C TYR A 55 -11.62 6.72 -3.15
N TYR A 56 -10.97 5.93 -2.32
CA TYR A 56 -10.33 6.40 -1.09
C TYR A 56 -8.86 6.08 -1.08
N VAL A 57 -8.08 6.91 -0.38
CA VAL A 57 -6.66 6.65 -0.12
C VAL A 57 -6.46 6.44 1.38
N PRO A 58 -5.47 5.64 1.81
CA PRO A 58 -4.52 4.91 0.97
C PRO A 58 -5.16 3.74 0.24
N THR A 59 -4.66 3.47 -0.95
CA THR A 59 -5.03 2.30 -1.75
C THR A 59 -3.76 1.58 -2.17
N VAL A 60 -3.77 0.26 -2.14
CA VAL A 60 -2.59 -0.56 -2.41
C VAL A 60 -2.83 -1.48 -3.59
N TYR A 61 -1.96 -1.36 -4.59
CA TYR A 61 -1.94 -2.23 -5.77
C TYR A 61 -0.63 -3.00 -5.83
N TRP A 62 -0.70 -4.23 -6.29
CA TRP A 62 0.48 -4.99 -6.64
C TRP A 62 0.15 -5.89 -7.82
N ASN A 63 1.02 -5.89 -8.83
CA ASN A 63 0.87 -6.68 -10.05
C ASN A 63 -0.49 -6.43 -10.73
N ASP A 64 -0.86 -5.14 -10.81
CA ASP A 64 -2.11 -4.64 -11.42
C ASP A 64 -3.39 -5.09 -10.71
N ARG A 65 -3.27 -5.56 -9.47
CA ARG A 65 -4.39 -5.99 -8.66
C ARG A 65 -4.52 -5.14 -7.40
N LYS A 66 -5.72 -4.69 -7.10
CA LYS A 66 -6.00 -3.95 -5.85
C LYS A 66 -6.09 -4.93 -4.68
N PHE A 67 -5.26 -4.72 -3.67
CA PHE A 67 -5.25 -5.54 -2.46
C PHE A 67 -5.97 -4.89 -1.29
N PHE A 68 -5.99 -3.56 -1.26
CA PHE A 68 -6.60 -2.83 -0.17
C PHE A 68 -6.98 -1.43 -0.60
N GLU A 69 -8.12 -0.97 -0.09
CA GLU A 69 -8.55 0.43 -0.21
C GLU A 69 -9.12 0.83 1.14
N ALA A 70 -8.63 1.94 1.71
CA ALA A 70 -9.10 2.41 3.00
C ALA A 70 -10.55 2.88 2.92
N ALA A 71 -11.23 2.81 4.05
CA ALA A 71 -12.57 3.34 4.20
C ALA A 71 -12.59 4.34 5.37
N PRO A 72 -13.52 5.31 5.36
CA PRO A 72 -13.65 6.23 6.49
C PRO A 72 -13.81 5.48 7.82
N GLY A 73 -13.03 5.86 8.81
CA GLY A 73 -13.03 5.22 10.12
C GLY A 73 -12.06 4.06 10.29
N ASP A 74 -11.30 3.69 9.25
CA ASP A 74 -10.34 2.60 9.36
C ASP A 74 -9.25 2.91 10.39
N SER A 75 -9.00 1.93 11.27
CA SER A 75 -7.94 2.01 12.27
C SER A 75 -6.59 1.69 11.65
N LEU A 76 -5.51 2.02 12.39
CA LEU A 76 -4.15 1.61 12.01
C LEU A 76 -4.08 0.10 11.82
N GLU A 77 -4.70 -0.67 12.71
CA GLU A 77 -4.68 -2.13 12.66
C GLU A 77 -5.33 -2.65 11.38
N LYS A 78 -6.45 -2.08 10.98
CA LYS A 78 -7.15 -2.49 9.77
C LYS A 78 -6.36 -2.13 8.52
N ILE A 79 -5.78 -0.94 8.47
CA ILE A 79 -4.93 -0.50 7.37
C ILE A 79 -3.70 -1.38 7.27
N LYS A 80 -3.06 -1.69 8.40
CA LYS A 80 -1.89 -2.58 8.45
C LYS A 80 -2.24 -3.98 7.92
N ALA A 81 -3.38 -4.54 8.33
CA ALA A 81 -3.83 -5.85 7.87
C ALA A 81 -4.06 -5.85 6.35
N GLY A 82 -4.63 -4.77 5.81
CA GLY A 82 -4.85 -4.64 4.38
C GLY A 82 -3.55 -4.55 3.59
N ILE A 83 -2.59 -3.75 4.06
CA ILE A 83 -1.28 -3.63 3.42
C ILE A 83 -0.52 -4.96 3.50
N ARG A 84 -0.64 -5.68 4.61
CA ARG A 84 -0.02 -7.01 4.79
C ARG A 84 -0.45 -7.98 3.69
N THR A 85 -1.69 -7.93 3.22
CA THR A 85 -2.14 -8.84 2.16
C THR A 85 -1.32 -8.68 0.88
N ALA A 86 -0.98 -7.45 0.52
CA ALA A 86 -0.14 -7.18 -0.65
C ALA A 86 1.30 -7.61 -0.40
N PHE A 87 1.82 -7.35 0.80
CA PHE A 87 3.18 -7.76 1.18
C PHE A 87 3.32 -9.30 1.13
N ASP A 88 2.34 -10.01 1.68
CA ASP A 88 2.36 -11.48 1.67
C ASP A 88 2.29 -12.04 0.27
N ALA A 89 1.47 -11.46 -0.60
CA ALA A 89 1.38 -11.89 -2.00
C ALA A 89 2.71 -11.69 -2.73
N ALA A 90 3.37 -10.56 -2.49
CA ALA A 90 4.66 -10.26 -3.12
C ALA A 90 5.76 -11.20 -2.60
N VAL A 91 5.81 -11.46 -1.30
CA VAL A 91 6.77 -12.39 -0.70
C VAL A 91 6.56 -13.81 -1.23
N GLU A 92 5.32 -14.25 -1.29
CA GLU A 92 4.99 -15.58 -1.82
C GLU A 92 5.40 -15.70 -3.29
N SER A 93 5.18 -14.67 -4.09
CA SER A 93 5.59 -14.65 -5.49
C SER A 93 7.11 -14.73 -5.64
N ALA A 94 7.86 -14.02 -4.78
CA ALA A 94 9.32 -14.02 -4.80
C ALA A 94 9.92 -15.38 -4.40
N GLY A 95 9.20 -16.15 -3.58
CA GLY A 95 9.64 -17.46 -3.13
C GLY A 95 9.46 -18.58 -4.14
N ARG A 96 8.93 -18.28 -5.30
CA ARG A 96 8.68 -19.27 -6.38
C ARG A 96 9.76 -19.17 -7.51
#